data_85d84be4c8e829ab2ff64e49c18a0945
#
_entry.id   85d84be4c8e829ab2ff64e49c18a0945
#
_cell.length_a   1.000
_cell.length_b   1.000
_cell.length_c   1.000
_cell.angle_alpha   90.00
_cell.angle_beta   90.00
_cell.angle_gamma   90.00
#
_symmetry.space_group_name_H-M   'P 1'
#
loop_
_entity.id
_entity.type
_entity.pdbx_description
1 polymer ?
#
loop_
_entity_poly.entity_id
_entity_poly.type
_entity_poly.pdbx_seq_one_letter_code
_entity_poly.pdbx_strand_id
1 'polypeptide(L)'
;MKIAFLSDFFDSEIIGGAEKNDSVLINHLCQLGIQVVPVHTYMVDSVIGCYDFFIVSNFVRLSQQAKLYLMQKQNYIIYEHDHKYVVNRNPAAFKNFIIPRDKIINRDFYATAKKVFVLSKICKDVIETNLQIENTHNIACSLWSKEELNTIREIGCSSEKSKEHGILQSNNPVKGMSQTEQYCAKNNIIPSMIGSPDYVKFLLSLSLCETFIFFPQVLETFSRVCAEAKMLDCKVITTPKLVGLFSEDFSNLSGQPLIDKISDNIDAALVKFEEVIVQ
;
A
#
# COMPACT_ATOMS: atom_id res chain seq x y z
N MET A 1 11.15 -24.37 -5.68
CA MET A 1 11.04 -23.05 -6.33
C MET A 1 11.73 -22.01 -5.44
N LYS A 2 12.60 -21.22 -6.01
CA LYS A 2 13.33 -20.15 -5.33
C LYS A 2 12.86 -18.80 -5.89
N ILE A 3 12.32 -17.95 -5.04
CA ILE A 3 11.73 -16.65 -5.42
C ILE A 3 12.66 -15.51 -5.00
N ALA A 4 12.92 -14.56 -5.90
CA ALA A 4 13.46 -13.26 -5.52
C ALA A 4 12.31 -12.28 -5.24
N PHE A 5 12.29 -11.69 -4.05
CA PHE A 5 11.42 -10.58 -3.74
C PHE A 5 12.19 -9.28 -3.92
N LEU A 6 11.85 -8.52 -4.97
CA LEU A 6 12.58 -7.33 -5.39
C LEU A 6 11.94 -6.07 -4.79
N SER A 7 12.71 -5.34 -3.99
CA SER A 7 12.29 -4.04 -3.46
C SER A 7 13.48 -3.08 -3.35
N ASP A 8 13.22 -1.78 -3.42
CA ASP A 8 14.25 -0.76 -3.21
C ASP A 8 14.68 -0.69 -1.74
N PHE A 9 13.75 -0.99 -0.81
CA PHE A 9 13.94 -1.02 0.63
C PHE A 9 13.08 -2.13 1.25
N PHE A 10 13.45 -2.56 2.45
CA PHE A 10 12.71 -3.53 3.26
C PHE A 10 12.37 -2.94 4.64
N ASP A 11 11.43 -3.58 5.35
CA ASP A 11 10.90 -3.13 6.65
C ASP A 11 12.00 -3.00 7.75
N SER A 12 13.08 -3.76 7.63
CA SER A 12 14.27 -3.61 8.50
C SER A 12 15.03 -2.29 8.31
N GLU A 13 14.79 -1.56 7.22
CA GLU A 13 15.50 -0.34 6.85
C GLU A 13 14.60 0.89 6.95
N ILE A 14 13.35 0.77 6.49
CA ILE A 14 12.38 1.88 6.44
C ILE A 14 11.03 1.39 6.95
N ILE A 15 10.48 2.10 7.92
CA ILE A 15 9.12 1.84 8.42
C ILE A 15 8.11 2.54 7.51
N GLY A 16 7.59 1.81 6.53
CA GLY A 16 6.60 2.29 5.58
C GLY A 16 5.48 1.29 5.32
N GLY A 17 4.38 1.77 4.74
CA GLY A 17 3.23 0.90 4.45
C GLY A 17 3.52 -0.15 3.37
N ALA A 18 4.35 0.18 2.39
CA ALA A 18 4.76 -0.75 1.34
C ALA A 18 5.66 -1.87 1.91
N GLU A 19 6.67 -1.49 2.69
CA GLU A 19 7.63 -2.41 3.30
C GLU A 19 6.93 -3.37 4.28
N LYS A 20 5.94 -2.89 5.03
CA LYS A 20 5.08 -3.74 5.89
C LYS A 20 4.25 -4.75 5.07
N ASN A 21 3.64 -4.32 3.98
CA ASN A 21 2.93 -5.22 3.07
C ASN A 21 3.86 -6.30 2.51
N ASP A 22 5.07 -5.91 2.09
CA ASP A 22 6.09 -6.82 1.56
C ASP A 22 6.48 -7.87 2.61
N SER A 23 6.74 -7.44 3.87
CA SER A 23 7.09 -8.35 4.96
C SER A 23 5.98 -9.37 5.25
N VAL A 24 4.71 -8.98 5.23
CA VAL A 24 3.59 -9.92 5.43
C VAL A 24 3.56 -10.97 4.34
N LEU A 25 3.69 -10.57 3.06
CA LEU A 25 3.69 -11.50 1.93
C LEU A 25 4.92 -12.44 1.95
N ILE A 26 6.11 -11.90 2.23
CA ILE A 26 7.34 -12.71 2.35
C ILE A 26 7.18 -13.77 3.44
N ASN A 27 6.73 -13.35 4.64
CA ASN A 27 6.56 -14.26 5.78
C ASN A 27 5.53 -15.35 5.47
N HIS A 28 4.41 -15.00 4.84
CA HIS A 28 3.39 -15.96 4.44
C HIS A 28 3.96 -17.02 3.48
N LEU A 29 4.64 -16.61 2.42
CA LEU A 29 5.23 -17.54 1.46
C LEU A 29 6.31 -18.44 2.11
N CYS A 30 7.11 -17.89 3.03
CA CYS A 30 8.09 -18.67 3.80
C CYS A 30 7.41 -19.72 4.70
N GLN A 31 6.28 -19.41 5.33
CA GLN A 31 5.50 -20.36 6.14
C GLN A 31 4.95 -21.52 5.31
N LEU A 32 4.72 -21.32 4.02
CA LEU A 32 4.35 -22.39 3.07
C LEU A 32 5.55 -23.23 2.59
N GLY A 33 6.75 -22.97 3.13
CA GLY A 33 7.96 -23.69 2.72
C GLY A 33 8.57 -23.21 1.40
N ILE A 34 8.12 -22.09 0.86
CA ILE A 34 8.69 -21.50 -0.36
C ILE A 34 9.94 -20.72 0.03
N GLN A 35 11.05 -20.95 -0.68
CA GLN A 35 12.28 -20.20 -0.48
C GLN A 35 12.15 -18.80 -1.10
N VAL A 36 11.85 -17.78 -0.27
CA VAL A 36 11.79 -16.38 -0.70
C VAL A 36 13.04 -15.65 -0.21
N VAL A 37 13.72 -14.97 -1.13
CA VAL A 37 14.93 -14.20 -0.83
C VAL A 37 14.68 -12.72 -1.11
N PRO A 38 14.69 -11.85 -0.10
CA PRO A 38 14.67 -10.40 -0.30
C PRO A 38 15.94 -9.97 -1.05
N VAL A 39 15.76 -9.22 -2.14
CA VAL A 39 16.86 -8.73 -2.99
C VAL A 39 16.62 -7.28 -3.33
N HIS A 40 17.57 -6.41 -3.02
CA HIS A 40 17.50 -5.02 -3.43
C HIS A 40 17.53 -4.89 -4.95
N THR A 41 16.68 -4.04 -5.51
CA THR A 41 16.57 -3.85 -6.95
C THR A 41 17.88 -3.44 -7.62
N TYR A 42 18.71 -2.66 -6.93
CA TYR A 42 20.03 -2.22 -7.44
C TYR A 42 21.11 -3.31 -7.42
N MET A 43 20.84 -4.45 -6.77
CA MET A 43 21.77 -5.60 -6.69
C MET A 43 21.36 -6.76 -7.61
N VAL A 44 20.15 -6.72 -8.19
CA VAL A 44 19.55 -7.87 -8.87
C VAL A 44 20.32 -8.33 -10.11
N ASP A 45 20.96 -7.41 -10.84
CA ASP A 45 21.69 -7.76 -12.08
C ASP A 45 22.77 -8.83 -11.88
N SER A 46 23.39 -8.88 -10.69
CA SER A 46 24.42 -9.87 -10.37
C SER A 46 23.88 -11.26 -10.02
N VAL A 47 22.58 -11.38 -9.69
CA VAL A 47 21.98 -12.62 -9.17
C VAL A 47 20.70 -13.04 -9.90
N ILE A 48 20.27 -12.31 -10.91
CA ILE A 48 18.97 -12.48 -11.56
C ILE A 48 18.75 -13.90 -12.13
N GLY A 49 19.82 -14.56 -12.59
CA GLY A 49 19.75 -15.93 -13.10
C GLY A 49 19.63 -17.03 -12.04
N CYS A 50 19.66 -16.68 -10.74
CA CYS A 50 19.66 -17.64 -9.63
C CYS A 50 18.24 -17.96 -9.10
N TYR A 51 17.19 -17.42 -9.71
CA TYR A 51 15.81 -17.50 -9.21
C TYR A 51 14.86 -18.02 -10.28
N ASP A 52 13.86 -18.76 -9.84
CA ASP A 52 12.82 -19.35 -10.70
C ASP A 52 11.69 -18.34 -10.97
N PHE A 53 11.39 -17.48 -10.00
CA PHE A 53 10.28 -16.53 -10.04
C PHE A 53 10.64 -15.22 -9.33
N PHE A 54 9.93 -14.13 -9.69
CA PHE A 54 10.19 -12.81 -9.14
C PHE A 54 8.88 -12.13 -8.69
N ILE A 55 8.91 -11.58 -7.48
CA ILE A 55 7.90 -10.63 -7.01
C ILE A 55 8.55 -9.26 -7.01
N VAL A 56 8.00 -8.34 -7.79
CA VAL A 56 8.56 -6.99 -7.96
C VAL A 56 7.65 -6.00 -7.23
N SER A 57 8.14 -5.48 -6.11
CA SER A 57 7.43 -4.50 -5.28
C SER A 57 7.87 -3.07 -5.59
N ASN A 58 8.67 -2.44 -4.73
CA ASN A 58 9.26 -1.15 -5.04
C ASN A 58 10.45 -1.31 -5.99
N PHE A 59 10.38 -0.70 -7.18
CA PHE A 59 11.38 -0.95 -8.24
C PHE A 59 11.87 0.31 -8.96
N VAL A 60 11.92 1.45 -8.26
CA VAL A 60 12.42 2.71 -8.85
C VAL A 60 13.88 2.58 -9.28
N ARG A 61 14.66 1.80 -8.54
CA ARG A 61 16.10 1.58 -8.77
C ARG A 61 16.41 0.34 -9.61
N LEU A 62 15.38 -0.38 -10.09
CA LEU A 62 15.56 -1.57 -10.94
C LEU A 62 16.13 -1.17 -12.31
N SER A 63 17.23 -1.80 -12.70
CA SER A 63 17.92 -1.50 -13.96
C SER A 63 17.05 -1.83 -15.18
N GLN A 64 17.30 -1.16 -16.29
CA GLN A 64 16.64 -1.47 -17.56
C GLN A 64 17.00 -2.88 -18.05
N GLN A 65 18.21 -3.34 -17.78
CA GLN A 65 18.66 -4.68 -18.13
C GLN A 65 17.86 -5.75 -17.37
N ALA A 66 17.67 -5.57 -16.06
CA ALA A 66 16.83 -6.46 -15.26
C ALA A 66 15.37 -6.47 -15.74
N LYS A 67 14.80 -5.31 -16.06
CA LYS A 67 13.44 -5.25 -16.61
C LYS A 67 13.32 -6.02 -17.92
N LEU A 68 14.27 -5.86 -18.84
CA LEU A 68 14.29 -6.60 -20.11
C LEU A 68 14.41 -8.11 -19.89
N TYR A 69 15.25 -8.55 -18.97
CA TYR A 69 15.38 -9.97 -18.60
C TYR A 69 14.04 -10.52 -18.09
N LEU A 70 13.40 -9.83 -17.14
CA LEU A 70 12.12 -10.24 -16.57
C LEU A 70 11.02 -10.30 -17.62
N MET A 71 10.93 -9.30 -18.51
CA MET A 71 9.98 -9.27 -19.62
C MET A 71 10.18 -10.45 -20.59
N GLN A 72 11.42 -10.83 -20.88
CA GLN A 72 11.72 -11.99 -21.73
C GLN A 72 11.34 -13.32 -21.07
N LYS A 73 11.57 -13.46 -19.76
CA LYS A 73 11.27 -14.68 -19.00
C LYS A 73 9.80 -14.83 -18.64
N GLN A 74 9.09 -13.72 -18.49
CA GLN A 74 7.66 -13.67 -18.10
C GLN A 74 7.33 -14.46 -16.81
N ASN A 75 8.31 -14.58 -15.91
CA ASN A 75 8.19 -15.30 -14.64
C ASN A 75 8.16 -14.35 -13.43
N TYR A 76 7.41 -13.25 -13.56
CA TYR A 76 7.28 -12.27 -12.50
C TYR A 76 5.86 -11.72 -12.36
N ILE A 77 5.59 -11.23 -11.16
CA ILE A 77 4.43 -10.40 -10.83
C ILE A 77 4.89 -9.03 -10.34
N ILE A 78 4.01 -8.04 -10.43
CA ILE A 78 4.21 -6.73 -9.82
C ILE A 78 3.25 -6.57 -8.65
N TYR A 79 3.78 -6.21 -7.46
CA TYR A 79 3.01 -5.80 -6.30
C TYR A 79 3.12 -4.28 -6.17
N GLU A 80 2.11 -3.56 -6.67
CA GLU A 80 2.17 -2.12 -6.90
C GLU A 80 1.78 -1.30 -5.67
N HIS A 81 2.68 -0.41 -5.23
CA HIS A 81 2.49 0.41 -4.03
C HIS A 81 2.43 1.92 -4.26
N ASP A 82 3.00 2.47 -5.35
CA ASP A 82 3.18 3.91 -5.49
C ASP A 82 3.21 4.45 -6.93
N HIS A 83 2.48 3.80 -7.85
CA HIS A 83 2.26 4.27 -9.22
C HIS A 83 3.53 4.46 -10.06
N LYS A 84 4.43 3.47 -10.04
CA LYS A 84 5.72 3.49 -10.76
C LYS A 84 5.60 3.47 -12.30
N TYR A 85 4.38 3.49 -12.81
CA TYR A 85 4.08 3.68 -14.24
C TYR A 85 3.97 5.17 -14.64
N VAL A 86 4.07 6.10 -13.69
CA VAL A 86 4.05 7.55 -13.90
C VAL A 86 5.39 8.14 -13.52
N VAL A 87 5.93 9.03 -14.36
CA VAL A 87 7.24 9.66 -14.14
C VAL A 87 7.40 10.27 -12.74
N ASN A 88 6.36 10.95 -12.24
CA ASN A 88 6.34 11.56 -10.90
C ASN A 88 5.66 10.70 -9.83
N ARG A 89 5.27 9.47 -10.13
CA ARG A 89 4.56 8.53 -9.26
C ARG A 89 3.27 9.10 -8.63
N ASN A 90 2.64 10.06 -9.31
CA ASN A 90 1.42 10.70 -8.80
C ASN A 90 0.37 10.90 -9.90
N PRO A 91 -0.54 9.96 -10.11
CA PRO A 91 -1.67 10.11 -11.02
C PRO A 91 -2.57 11.29 -10.67
N ALA A 92 -2.65 11.67 -9.38
CA ALA A 92 -3.50 12.77 -8.93
C ALA A 92 -3.05 14.15 -9.42
N ALA A 93 -1.82 14.28 -9.94
CA ALA A 93 -1.35 15.49 -10.62
C ALA A 93 -2.07 15.75 -11.95
N PHE A 94 -2.81 14.78 -12.47
CA PHE A 94 -3.51 14.86 -13.75
C PHE A 94 -5.02 14.83 -13.57
N LYS A 95 -5.73 15.64 -14.39
CA LYS A 95 -7.19 15.74 -14.34
C LYS A 95 -7.82 14.35 -14.54
N ASN A 96 -8.71 13.95 -13.63
CA ASN A 96 -9.39 12.66 -13.65
C ASN A 96 -8.42 11.45 -13.71
N PHE A 97 -7.19 11.60 -13.22
CA PHE A 97 -6.14 10.58 -13.29
C PHE A 97 -5.76 10.13 -14.72
N ILE A 98 -6.08 10.93 -15.74
CA ILE A 98 -5.70 10.65 -17.15
C ILE A 98 -4.31 11.21 -17.39
N ILE A 99 -3.34 10.32 -17.56
CA ILE A 99 -1.93 10.64 -17.66
C ILE A 99 -1.56 10.87 -19.13
N PRO A 100 -0.91 11.99 -19.48
CA PRO A 100 -0.37 12.19 -20.82
C PRO A 100 0.61 11.07 -21.20
N ARG A 101 0.60 10.64 -22.46
CA ARG A 101 1.42 9.50 -22.93
C ARG A 101 2.92 9.68 -22.70
N ASP A 102 3.42 10.90 -22.81
CA ASP A 102 4.83 11.26 -22.55
C ASP A 102 5.22 11.21 -21.06
N LYS A 103 4.25 11.06 -20.16
CA LYS A 103 4.44 10.89 -18.71
C LYS A 103 4.24 9.45 -18.24
N ILE A 104 3.85 8.54 -19.13
CA ILE A 104 3.74 7.11 -18.84
C ILE A 104 5.09 6.46 -19.06
N ILE A 105 5.53 5.69 -18.09
CA ILE A 105 6.78 4.91 -18.12
C ILE A 105 6.50 3.44 -17.78
N ASN A 106 7.43 2.56 -18.06
CA ASN A 106 7.35 1.14 -17.68
C ASN A 106 6.13 0.36 -18.23
N ARG A 107 5.37 0.90 -19.21
CA ARG A 107 4.14 0.29 -19.70
C ARG A 107 4.33 -1.19 -20.07
N ASP A 108 5.32 -1.52 -20.86
CA ASP A 108 5.55 -2.88 -21.34
C ASP A 108 5.96 -3.82 -20.20
N PHE A 109 6.68 -3.29 -19.18
CA PHE A 109 7.02 -4.04 -17.98
C PHE A 109 5.78 -4.42 -17.15
N TYR A 110 4.77 -3.55 -17.07
CA TYR A 110 3.48 -3.90 -16.47
C TYR A 110 2.66 -4.86 -17.34
N ALA A 111 2.66 -4.66 -18.66
CA ALA A 111 1.86 -5.46 -19.59
C ALA A 111 2.34 -6.92 -19.68
N THR A 112 3.65 -7.17 -19.53
CA THR A 112 4.25 -8.52 -19.62
C THR A 112 4.32 -9.27 -18.30
N ALA A 113 4.02 -8.62 -17.17
CA ALA A 113 3.91 -9.29 -15.89
C ALA A 113 2.76 -10.33 -15.90
N LYS A 114 2.96 -11.50 -15.29
CA LYS A 114 1.87 -12.50 -15.15
C LYS A 114 0.64 -11.88 -14.48
N LYS A 115 0.84 -11.05 -13.46
CA LYS A 115 -0.21 -10.31 -12.77
C LYS A 115 0.37 -9.02 -12.16
N VAL A 116 -0.44 -7.97 -12.13
CA VAL A 116 -0.18 -6.73 -11.38
C VAL A 116 -1.18 -6.67 -10.23
N PHE A 117 -0.71 -6.86 -9.02
CA PHE A 117 -1.53 -6.73 -7.81
C PHE A 117 -1.57 -5.27 -7.38
N VAL A 118 -2.76 -4.75 -7.18
CA VAL A 118 -3.02 -3.38 -6.71
C VAL A 118 -3.90 -3.43 -5.46
N LEU A 119 -3.80 -2.41 -4.62
CA LEU A 119 -4.38 -2.41 -3.28
C LEU A 119 -5.83 -1.95 -3.25
N SER A 120 -6.32 -1.31 -4.32
CA SER A 120 -7.67 -0.76 -4.35
C SER A 120 -8.26 -0.68 -5.75
N LYS A 121 -9.59 -0.56 -5.80
CA LYS A 121 -10.37 -0.43 -7.04
C LYS A 121 -9.94 0.78 -7.86
N ILE A 122 -9.78 1.95 -7.23
CA ILE A 122 -9.34 3.15 -7.95
C ILE A 122 -7.95 2.97 -8.56
N CYS A 123 -7.03 2.29 -7.87
CA CYS A 123 -5.70 2.02 -8.42
C CYS A 123 -5.77 1.07 -9.61
N LYS A 124 -6.63 0.06 -9.56
CA LYS A 124 -6.91 -0.81 -10.71
C LYS A 124 -7.43 -0.01 -11.89
N ASP A 125 -8.49 0.77 -11.69
CA ASP A 125 -9.13 1.56 -12.76
C ASP A 125 -8.13 2.56 -13.39
N VAL A 126 -7.30 3.21 -12.57
CA VAL A 126 -6.30 4.17 -13.04
C VAL A 126 -5.19 3.49 -13.84
N ILE A 127 -4.68 2.34 -13.40
CA ILE A 127 -3.66 1.57 -14.14
C ILE A 127 -4.23 1.06 -15.46
N GLU A 128 -5.37 0.38 -15.44
CA GLU A 128 -5.99 -0.20 -16.64
C GLU A 128 -6.31 0.87 -17.69
N THR A 129 -6.86 2.00 -17.26
CA THR A 129 -7.17 3.12 -18.14
C THR A 129 -5.93 3.69 -18.82
N ASN A 130 -4.86 3.92 -18.06
CA ASN A 130 -3.68 4.62 -18.60
C ASN A 130 -2.71 3.70 -19.35
N LEU A 131 -2.55 2.45 -18.88
CA LEU A 131 -1.64 1.50 -19.53
C LEU A 131 -2.32 0.63 -20.59
N GLN A 132 -3.66 0.56 -20.60
CA GLN A 132 -4.44 -0.31 -21.47
C GLN A 132 -4.01 -1.78 -21.34
N ILE A 133 -4.00 -2.28 -20.08
CA ILE A 133 -3.66 -3.65 -19.70
C ILE A 133 -4.83 -4.28 -18.96
N GLU A 134 -4.93 -5.63 -18.96
CA GLU A 134 -6.02 -6.40 -18.34
C GLU A 134 -5.52 -7.39 -17.29
N ASN A 135 -4.20 -7.45 -17.07
CA ASN A 135 -3.58 -8.39 -16.13
C ASN A 135 -3.53 -7.86 -14.68
N THR A 136 -4.35 -6.88 -14.32
CA THR A 136 -4.42 -6.34 -12.95
C THR A 136 -5.37 -7.15 -12.07
N HIS A 137 -5.08 -7.18 -10.77
CA HIS A 137 -5.92 -7.76 -9.75
C HIS A 137 -5.98 -6.85 -8.52
N ASN A 138 -7.19 -6.38 -8.15
CA ASN A 138 -7.40 -5.64 -6.93
C ASN A 138 -7.50 -6.60 -5.74
N ILE A 139 -6.61 -6.46 -4.75
CA ILE A 139 -6.69 -7.24 -3.50
C ILE A 139 -7.60 -6.58 -2.46
N ALA A 140 -8.04 -5.35 -2.70
CA ALA A 140 -8.97 -4.58 -1.87
C ALA A 140 -8.54 -4.41 -0.40
N CYS A 141 -7.23 -4.41 -0.14
CA CYS A 141 -6.64 -4.17 1.19
C CYS A 141 -5.15 -3.82 1.09
N SER A 142 -4.58 -3.27 2.16
CA SER A 142 -3.18 -3.47 2.53
C SER A 142 -3.07 -4.78 3.31
N LEU A 143 -1.86 -5.31 3.46
CA LEU A 143 -1.62 -6.51 4.25
C LEU A 143 -1.21 -6.12 5.68
N TRP A 144 -1.92 -6.65 6.66
CA TRP A 144 -1.55 -6.62 8.09
C TRP A 144 -1.25 -8.05 8.54
N SER A 145 -0.31 -8.22 9.45
CA SER A 145 -0.14 -9.51 10.10
C SER A 145 -1.32 -9.79 11.04
N LYS A 146 -1.51 -11.06 11.40
CA LYS A 146 -2.55 -11.45 12.37
C LYS A 146 -2.32 -10.76 13.73
N GLU A 147 -1.07 -10.60 14.12
CA GLU A 147 -0.66 -9.91 15.35
C GLU A 147 -1.02 -8.42 15.28
N GLU A 148 -0.76 -7.74 14.15
CA GLU A 148 -1.15 -6.34 13.98
C GLU A 148 -2.68 -6.18 14.06
N LEU A 149 -3.46 -7.03 13.39
CA LEU A 149 -4.93 -6.97 13.46
C LEU A 149 -5.46 -7.25 14.86
N ASN A 150 -4.87 -8.20 15.59
CA ASN A 150 -5.23 -8.47 16.99
C ASN A 150 -4.92 -7.28 17.89
N THR A 151 -3.76 -6.66 17.72
CA THR A 151 -3.39 -5.44 18.46
C THR A 151 -4.40 -4.31 18.20
N ILE A 152 -4.83 -4.12 16.96
CA ILE A 152 -5.85 -3.11 16.62
C ILE A 152 -7.20 -3.44 17.31
N ARG A 153 -7.61 -4.70 17.33
CA ARG A 153 -8.83 -5.15 18.05
C ARG A 153 -8.78 -4.85 19.55
N GLU A 154 -7.69 -5.25 20.19
CA GLU A 154 -7.50 -5.06 21.65
C GLU A 154 -7.51 -3.57 22.00
N ILE A 155 -6.81 -2.75 21.24
CA ILE A 155 -6.80 -1.29 21.44
C ILE A 155 -8.19 -0.71 21.21
N GLY A 156 -8.87 -1.10 20.12
CA GLY A 156 -10.23 -0.61 19.79
C GLY A 156 -11.27 -0.94 20.89
N CYS A 157 -11.16 -2.13 21.50
CA CYS A 157 -12.07 -2.53 22.58
C CYS A 157 -11.81 -1.83 23.92
N SER A 158 -10.58 -1.36 24.16
CA SER A 158 -10.15 -0.85 25.48
C SER A 158 -10.01 0.67 25.53
N SER A 159 -10.01 1.36 24.37
CA SER A 159 -9.77 2.80 24.30
C SER A 159 -11.05 3.62 24.40
N GLU A 160 -11.03 4.63 25.26
CA GLU A 160 -12.05 5.68 25.29
C GLU A 160 -11.58 6.92 24.53
N LYS A 161 -12.47 7.51 23.73
CA LYS A 161 -12.15 8.73 22.99
C LYS A 161 -11.94 9.90 23.95
N SER A 162 -10.78 10.53 23.89
CA SER A 162 -10.39 11.65 24.77
C SER A 162 -9.86 12.86 24.01
N LYS A 163 -9.77 12.75 22.68
CA LYS A 163 -9.29 13.81 21.77
C LYS A 163 -10.32 13.98 20.66
N GLU A 164 -10.73 15.20 20.43
CA GLU A 164 -11.72 15.48 19.39
C GLU A 164 -11.16 15.23 17.98
N HIS A 165 -9.95 15.74 17.70
CA HIS A 165 -9.34 15.65 16.37
C HIS A 165 -7.87 15.23 16.42
N GLY A 166 -7.46 14.34 15.51
CA GLY A 166 -6.06 13.95 15.29
C GLY A 166 -5.63 14.21 13.85
N ILE A 167 -4.37 14.57 13.64
CA ILE A 167 -3.74 14.68 12.33
C ILE A 167 -2.43 13.91 12.30
N LEU A 168 -2.06 13.38 11.12
CA LEU A 168 -0.80 12.64 10.96
C LEU A 168 0.40 13.59 11.06
N GLN A 169 1.29 13.32 12.01
CA GLN A 169 2.61 13.94 12.06
C GLN A 169 3.52 13.27 11.03
N SER A 170 3.90 13.99 9.99
CA SER A 170 4.76 13.45 8.94
C SER A 170 5.61 14.54 8.29
N ASN A 171 6.90 14.25 8.14
CA ASN A 171 7.83 15.11 7.40
C ASN A 171 7.79 14.83 5.88
N ASN A 172 7.02 13.82 5.43
CA ASN A 172 6.88 13.52 4.02
C ASN A 172 5.80 14.43 3.39
N PRO A 173 6.17 15.33 2.45
CA PRO A 173 5.23 16.30 1.87
C PRO A 173 4.02 15.66 1.20
N VAL A 174 4.16 14.44 0.64
CA VAL A 174 3.05 13.76 -0.03
C VAL A 174 1.92 13.36 0.92
N LYS A 175 2.20 13.28 2.24
CA LYS A 175 1.19 13.04 3.28
C LYS A 175 0.33 14.27 3.60
N GLY A 176 0.68 15.45 3.09
CA GLY A 176 -0.15 16.64 3.11
C GLY A 176 -0.42 17.22 4.51
N MET A 177 0.58 17.14 5.41
CA MET A 177 0.45 17.70 6.76
C MET A 177 0.08 19.18 6.73
N SER A 178 0.78 19.99 5.91
CA SER A 178 0.50 21.43 5.78
C SER A 178 -0.93 21.72 5.30
N GLN A 179 -1.46 20.96 4.34
CA GLN A 179 -2.83 21.09 3.86
C GLN A 179 -3.85 20.70 4.94
N THR A 180 -3.51 19.70 5.74
CA THR A 180 -4.35 19.27 6.87
C THR A 180 -4.39 20.34 7.96
N GLU A 181 -3.24 20.94 8.30
CA GLU A 181 -3.15 22.07 9.25
C GLU A 181 -3.94 23.30 8.75
N GLN A 182 -3.83 23.64 7.46
CA GLN A 182 -4.62 24.73 6.87
C GLN A 182 -6.13 24.48 6.97
N TYR A 183 -6.57 23.22 6.73
CA TYR A 183 -7.96 22.83 6.93
C TYR A 183 -8.38 23.02 8.39
N CYS A 184 -7.58 22.56 9.34
CA CYS A 184 -7.84 22.71 10.77
C CYS A 184 -7.95 24.21 11.17
N ALA A 185 -7.00 25.02 10.75
CA ALA A 185 -7.00 26.46 11.02
C ALA A 185 -8.26 27.16 10.47
N LYS A 186 -8.66 26.84 9.24
CA LYS A 186 -9.86 27.41 8.59
C LYS A 186 -11.16 27.02 9.32
N ASN A 187 -11.18 25.89 9.99
CA ASN A 187 -12.36 25.37 10.70
C ASN A 187 -12.26 25.57 12.22
N ASN A 188 -11.29 26.34 12.73
CA ASN A 188 -11.04 26.55 14.16
C ASN A 188 -10.82 25.24 14.95
N ILE A 189 -10.18 24.26 14.34
CA ILE A 189 -9.85 22.96 14.93
C ILE A 189 -8.44 23.03 15.52
N ILE A 190 -8.28 22.59 16.78
CA ILE A 190 -6.99 22.39 17.42
C ILE A 190 -6.70 20.89 17.44
N PRO A 191 -5.91 20.35 16.48
CA PRO A 191 -5.70 18.92 16.39
C PRO A 191 -4.61 18.43 17.32
N SER A 192 -4.70 17.17 17.73
CA SER A 192 -3.60 16.43 18.33
C SER A 192 -2.70 15.84 17.23
N MET A 193 -1.38 15.95 17.41
CA MET A 193 -0.39 15.35 16.50
C MET A 193 -0.29 13.86 16.76
N ILE A 194 -0.54 13.05 15.73
CA ILE A 194 -0.47 11.59 15.79
C ILE A 194 0.76 11.12 15.01
N GLY A 195 1.75 10.59 15.72
CA GLY A 195 2.98 10.09 15.14
C GLY A 195 3.84 9.39 16.18
N SER A 196 4.41 8.25 15.83
CA SER A 196 5.38 7.51 16.63
C SER A 196 6.12 6.53 15.73
N PRO A 197 7.43 6.28 15.94
CA PRO A 197 8.13 5.16 15.32
C PRO A 197 7.69 3.80 15.88
N ASP A 198 7.13 3.78 17.08
CA ASP A 198 6.53 2.61 17.73
C ASP A 198 5.08 2.48 17.27
N TYR A 199 4.79 1.38 16.56
CA TYR A 199 3.49 1.15 15.93
C TYR A 199 2.35 1.04 16.98
N VAL A 200 2.59 0.39 18.12
CA VAL A 200 1.57 0.27 19.18
C VAL A 200 1.25 1.64 19.78
N LYS A 201 2.28 2.46 20.06
CA LYS A 201 2.09 3.83 20.54
C LYS A 201 1.36 4.71 19.53
N PHE A 202 1.66 4.53 18.24
CA PHE A 202 0.94 5.20 17.17
C PHE A 202 -0.56 4.84 17.19
N LEU A 203 -0.90 3.54 17.23
CA LEU A 203 -2.28 3.06 17.31
C LEU A 203 -3.01 3.54 18.57
N LEU A 204 -2.35 3.49 19.73
CA LEU A 204 -2.89 4.02 21.00
C LEU A 204 -3.20 5.53 20.90
N SER A 205 -2.30 6.32 20.29
CA SER A 205 -2.54 7.74 20.11
C SER A 205 -3.70 8.02 19.15
N LEU A 206 -3.82 7.19 18.09
CA LEU A 206 -4.88 7.29 17.10
C LEU A 206 -6.23 6.86 17.68
N SER A 207 -6.27 5.81 18.51
CA SER A 207 -7.50 5.29 19.12
C SER A 207 -8.20 6.30 20.04
N LEU A 208 -7.46 7.24 20.61
CA LEU A 208 -8.03 8.30 21.46
C LEU A 208 -8.80 9.38 20.66
N CYS A 209 -8.65 9.44 19.34
CA CYS A 209 -9.28 10.47 18.53
C CYS A 209 -10.70 10.08 18.10
N GLU A 210 -11.65 11.01 18.21
CA GLU A 210 -12.98 10.86 17.58
C GLU A 210 -12.91 10.98 16.07
N THR A 211 -12.10 11.94 15.60
CA THR A 211 -11.91 12.25 14.17
C THR A 211 -10.44 12.25 13.81
N PHE A 212 -10.10 11.60 12.72
CA PHE A 212 -8.78 11.66 12.09
C PHE A 212 -8.86 12.44 10.78
N ILE A 213 -8.05 13.49 10.63
CA ILE A 213 -8.05 14.39 9.47
C ILE A 213 -6.75 14.17 8.68
N PHE A 214 -6.89 13.86 7.38
CA PHE A 214 -5.76 13.51 6.53
C PHE A 214 -6.01 13.90 5.07
N PHE A 215 -5.21 14.81 4.52
CA PHE A 215 -5.33 15.28 3.13
C PHE A 215 -4.08 14.97 2.31
N PRO A 216 -3.91 13.73 1.81
CA PRO A 216 -2.75 13.36 1.00
C PRO A 216 -2.67 14.18 -0.29
N GLN A 217 -1.46 14.38 -0.80
CA GLN A 217 -1.18 15.14 -2.02
C GLN A 217 -0.94 14.21 -3.24
N VAL A 218 -1.05 12.92 -3.01
CA VAL A 218 -0.93 11.86 -4.03
C VAL A 218 -2.13 10.92 -3.93
N LEU A 219 -2.33 10.09 -4.93
CA LEU A 219 -3.25 8.97 -4.83
C LEU A 219 -2.61 7.90 -3.92
N GLU A 220 -3.09 7.79 -2.69
CA GLU A 220 -2.73 6.72 -1.76
C GLU A 220 -3.34 5.40 -2.24
N THR A 221 -2.52 4.37 -2.41
CA THR A 221 -2.98 3.11 -3.00
C THR A 221 -4.03 2.38 -2.18
N PHE A 222 -3.97 2.49 -0.85
CA PHE A 222 -5.03 2.08 0.09
C PHE A 222 -5.12 3.05 1.27
N SER A 223 -3.98 3.49 1.80
CA SER A 223 -3.78 4.30 3.01
C SER A 223 -4.02 3.50 4.30
N ARG A 224 -2.97 2.80 4.79
CA ARG A 224 -3.02 2.08 6.06
C ARG A 224 -3.51 2.98 7.20
N VAL A 225 -3.02 4.21 7.30
CA VAL A 225 -3.39 5.13 8.39
C VAL A 225 -4.89 5.47 8.40
N CYS A 226 -5.52 5.64 7.24
CA CYS A 226 -6.97 5.85 7.17
C CYS A 226 -7.75 4.58 7.54
N ALA A 227 -7.25 3.41 7.14
CA ALA A 227 -7.85 2.13 7.51
C ALA A 227 -7.73 1.88 9.01
N GLU A 228 -6.55 2.08 9.60
CA GLU A 228 -6.30 1.96 11.03
C GLU A 228 -7.17 2.93 11.86
N ALA A 229 -7.33 4.17 11.40
CA ALA A 229 -8.24 5.12 12.03
C ALA A 229 -9.69 4.60 12.03
N LYS A 230 -10.17 4.09 10.90
CA LYS A 230 -11.52 3.51 10.79
C LYS A 230 -11.68 2.21 11.57
N MET A 231 -10.66 1.34 11.62
CA MET A 231 -10.65 0.13 12.44
C MET A 231 -10.74 0.46 13.94
N LEU A 232 -10.20 1.61 14.34
CA LEU A 232 -10.26 2.14 15.70
C LEU A 232 -11.47 3.07 15.94
N ASP A 233 -12.50 2.99 15.09
CA ASP A 233 -13.73 3.79 15.16
C ASP A 233 -13.51 5.31 15.15
N CYS A 234 -12.46 5.79 14.49
CA CYS A 234 -12.32 7.21 14.21
C CYS A 234 -13.10 7.58 12.93
N LYS A 235 -13.82 8.68 12.97
CA LYS A 235 -14.33 9.31 11.75
C LYS A 235 -13.14 9.85 10.95
N VAL A 236 -13.07 9.54 9.66
CA VAL A 236 -12.00 10.05 8.79
C VAL A 236 -12.51 11.20 7.93
N ILE A 237 -11.83 12.35 8.02
CA ILE A 237 -12.02 13.50 7.12
C ILE A 237 -10.84 13.54 6.16
N THR A 238 -11.12 13.38 4.87
CA THR A 238 -10.10 13.32 3.82
C THR A 238 -10.65 13.76 2.47
N THR A 239 -9.84 13.69 1.42
CA THR A 239 -10.28 13.73 0.02
C THR A 239 -10.50 12.30 -0.46
N PRO A 240 -11.74 11.76 -0.45
CA PRO A 240 -12.00 10.33 -0.66
C PRO A 240 -11.40 9.77 -1.95
N LYS A 241 -11.43 10.55 -3.05
CA LYS A 241 -10.87 10.16 -4.36
C LYS A 241 -9.35 9.97 -4.36
N LEU A 242 -8.64 10.45 -3.33
CA LEU A 242 -7.18 10.31 -3.20
C LEU A 242 -6.78 9.18 -2.23
N VAL A 243 -7.72 8.45 -1.69
CA VAL A 243 -7.46 7.37 -0.71
C VAL A 243 -8.12 6.09 -1.18
N GLY A 244 -7.34 5.10 -1.56
CA GLY A 244 -7.82 3.86 -2.18
C GLY A 244 -8.90 3.13 -1.38
N LEU A 245 -8.80 3.08 -0.05
CA LEU A 245 -9.81 2.50 0.83
C LEU A 245 -11.23 2.99 0.50
N PHE A 246 -11.39 4.29 0.20
CA PHE A 246 -12.71 4.88 -0.06
C PHE A 246 -13.29 4.54 -1.44
N SER A 247 -12.55 3.84 -2.29
CA SER A 247 -13.04 3.27 -3.54
C SER A 247 -13.62 1.86 -3.40
N GLU A 248 -13.47 1.23 -2.23
CA GLU A 248 -13.96 -0.11 -1.96
C GLU A 248 -15.43 -0.09 -1.50
N ASP A 249 -16.18 -1.13 -1.84
CA ASP A 249 -17.61 -1.24 -1.54
C ASP A 249 -17.92 -1.31 -0.03
N PHE A 250 -16.92 -1.71 0.77
CA PHE A 250 -16.98 -1.78 2.23
C PHE A 250 -16.42 -0.53 2.94
N SER A 251 -16.13 0.53 2.21
CA SER A 251 -15.52 1.76 2.77
C SER A 251 -16.38 2.47 3.83
N ASN A 252 -17.65 2.14 3.93
CA ASN A 252 -18.58 2.61 4.99
C ASN A 252 -18.40 1.88 6.33
N LEU A 253 -17.78 0.70 6.36
CA LEU A 253 -17.54 -0.04 7.59
C LEU A 253 -16.50 0.67 8.47
N SER A 254 -16.59 0.46 9.81
CA SER A 254 -15.62 0.88 10.81
C SER A 254 -15.54 -0.14 11.95
N GLY A 255 -14.59 0.01 12.86
CA GLY A 255 -14.39 -0.87 14.01
C GLY A 255 -14.22 -2.34 13.63
N GLN A 256 -14.78 -3.22 14.45
CA GLN A 256 -14.67 -4.68 14.27
C GLN A 256 -15.16 -5.18 12.90
N PRO A 257 -16.30 -4.71 12.35
CA PRO A 257 -16.74 -5.13 11.00
C PRO A 257 -15.74 -4.81 9.90
N LEU A 258 -15.02 -3.69 9.99
CA LEU A 258 -13.96 -3.35 9.03
C LEU A 258 -12.73 -4.25 9.22
N ILE A 259 -12.34 -4.53 10.46
CA ILE A 259 -11.20 -5.42 10.76
C ILE A 259 -11.48 -6.81 10.19
N ASP A 260 -12.66 -7.37 10.39
CA ASP A 260 -13.05 -8.69 9.90
C ASP A 260 -13.05 -8.71 8.37
N LYS A 261 -13.63 -7.70 7.72
CA LYS A 261 -13.62 -7.58 6.26
C LYS A 261 -12.22 -7.49 5.67
N ILE A 262 -11.32 -6.73 6.30
CA ILE A 262 -9.92 -6.63 5.87
C ILE A 262 -9.19 -7.96 6.11
N SER A 263 -9.43 -8.65 7.21
CA SER A 263 -8.88 -10.00 7.46
C SER A 263 -9.26 -10.98 6.35
N ASP A 264 -10.55 -11.03 5.97
CA ASP A 264 -11.04 -11.88 4.88
C ASP A 264 -10.38 -11.53 3.53
N ASN A 265 -10.22 -10.23 3.26
CA ASN A 265 -9.56 -9.77 2.03
C ASN A 265 -8.06 -10.13 2.01
N ILE A 266 -7.38 -10.07 3.16
CA ILE A 266 -5.97 -10.50 3.29
C ILE A 266 -5.85 -11.99 2.97
N ASP A 267 -6.68 -12.84 3.57
CA ASP A 267 -6.65 -14.28 3.32
C ASP A 267 -6.90 -14.59 1.83
N ALA A 268 -7.91 -13.94 1.22
CA ALA A 268 -8.18 -14.07 -0.21
C ALA A 268 -7.03 -13.57 -1.09
N ALA A 269 -6.39 -12.47 -0.72
CA ALA A 269 -5.24 -11.91 -1.44
C ALA A 269 -4.04 -12.88 -1.40
N LEU A 270 -3.71 -13.42 -0.22
CA LEU A 270 -2.60 -14.36 -0.05
C LEU A 270 -2.79 -15.63 -0.89
N VAL A 271 -3.99 -16.21 -0.88
CA VAL A 271 -4.35 -17.33 -1.77
C VAL A 271 -4.16 -16.96 -3.24
N LYS A 272 -4.56 -15.72 -3.63
CA LYS A 272 -4.41 -15.28 -5.02
C LYS A 272 -2.96 -15.08 -5.44
N PHE A 273 -2.09 -14.61 -4.55
CA PHE A 273 -0.64 -14.57 -4.78
C PHE A 273 -0.08 -15.98 -5.00
N GLU A 274 -0.43 -16.94 -4.13
CA GLU A 274 -0.01 -18.34 -4.25
C GLU A 274 -0.40 -18.95 -5.61
N GLU A 275 -1.68 -18.80 -6.01
CA GLU A 275 -2.17 -19.32 -7.29
C GLU A 275 -1.33 -18.84 -8.48
N VAL A 276 -0.99 -17.53 -8.52
CA VAL A 276 -0.25 -16.96 -9.64
C VAL A 276 1.24 -17.33 -9.61
N ILE A 277 1.79 -17.54 -8.43
CA ILE A 277 3.21 -17.88 -8.24
C ILE A 277 3.48 -19.34 -8.56
N VAL A 278 2.55 -20.26 -8.22
CA VAL A 278 2.73 -21.71 -8.38
C VAL A 278 2.33 -22.18 -9.79
N GLN A 279 1.51 -21.44 -10.51
CA GLN A 279 1.18 -21.67 -11.93
C GLN A 279 2.35 -21.28 -12.86
#